data_e4bb1eea7c790225e85f90735c061008
#
_entry.id   e4bb1eea7c790225e85f90735c061008
#
_cell.length_a   1.000
_cell.length_b   1.000
_cell.length_c   1.000
_cell.angle_alpha   90.00
_cell.angle_beta   90.00
_cell.angle_gamma   90.00
#
_symmetry.space_group_name_H-M   'P 1'
#
loop_
_entity.id
_entity.type
_entity.pdbx_description
1 polymer ?
#
loop_
_entity_poly.entity_id
_entity_poly.type
_entity_poly.pdbx_seq_one_letter_code
_entity_poly.pdbx_strand_id
1 'polypeptide(L)'
;MEQKTIKHEKKKKKGVVGFQVLENECIWMKAGVVNFRSCDNAYDCHNCPFDRGMRKAMKFESPVETKKEEPGWVKYLKKRYHGASRPCRHALTGHIDAPKICTMNYECYHCLYDQMLDEIDLIGLGNTPSYQLVSGFRMADGYYYHMGHSWARFEHGGRVRVGFDDFLVKLFGEIKELSLPPLGANLKQDQVGWEFGREDHKAAVLSPVTGTVLAVNQKTQKHPGITNQDPYKEGWLFILEPDLPKRNLKRLYFEDESFQWVEQESQNLMKLMGPEYEQLAATGGEVIGDLYGNFPELGWDRLVRTFLRTEKV
;
A
#
# COMPACT_ATOMS: atom_id res chain seq x y z
N MET A 1 -11.78 81.07 23.43
CA MET A 1 -11.87 80.31 22.17
C MET A 1 -10.96 79.10 22.29
N GLU A 2 -11.50 77.96 22.75
CA GLU A 2 -10.77 76.71 22.89
C GLU A 2 -11.38 75.71 21.91
N GLN A 3 -10.56 75.27 20.97
CA GLN A 3 -10.94 74.23 20.02
C GLN A 3 -10.70 72.86 20.63
N LYS A 4 -11.78 72.10 20.87
CA LYS A 4 -11.75 70.70 21.28
C LYS A 4 -11.50 69.81 20.09
N THR A 5 -10.35 69.14 20.07
CA THR A 5 -9.99 68.13 19.10
C THR A 5 -10.64 66.79 19.46
N ILE A 6 -11.56 66.31 18.64
CA ILE A 6 -12.23 65.03 18.81
C ILE A 6 -11.30 63.92 18.21
N LYS A 7 -10.79 63.04 19.08
CA LYS A 7 -10.08 61.84 18.65
C LYS A 7 -11.06 60.74 18.24
N HIS A 8 -11.09 60.41 16.96
CA HIS A 8 -11.80 59.23 16.47
C HIS A 8 -11.05 57.96 16.79
N GLU A 9 -11.55 57.17 17.75
CA GLU A 9 -11.14 55.79 17.94
C GLU A 9 -11.60 54.90 16.78
N LYS A 10 -10.63 54.36 16.04
CA LYS A 10 -10.88 53.32 15.02
C LYS A 10 -11.22 52.02 15.73
N LYS A 11 -12.51 51.62 15.73
CA LYS A 11 -12.95 50.26 16.07
C LYS A 11 -12.34 49.26 15.11
N LYS A 12 -11.47 48.37 15.62
CA LYS A 12 -10.98 47.20 14.92
C LYS A 12 -12.18 46.27 14.61
N LYS A 13 -12.61 46.20 13.38
CA LYS A 13 -13.53 45.17 12.90
C LYS A 13 -12.80 43.80 12.99
N LYS A 14 -13.32 42.90 13.84
CA LYS A 14 -12.96 41.48 13.80
C LYS A 14 -13.42 40.93 12.44
N GLY A 15 -12.49 40.62 11.56
CA GLY A 15 -12.77 39.95 10.31
C GLY A 15 -13.22 38.52 10.59
N VAL A 16 -14.39 38.18 10.07
CA VAL A 16 -14.83 36.77 9.95
C VAL A 16 -13.88 36.14 8.95
N VAL A 17 -13.17 35.11 9.36
CA VAL A 17 -12.36 34.29 8.45
C VAL A 17 -13.35 33.44 7.67
N GLY A 18 -13.81 33.95 6.53
CA GLY A 18 -14.53 33.17 5.56
C GLY A 18 -13.55 32.29 4.78
N PHE A 19 -13.83 31.02 4.65
CA PHE A 19 -13.15 30.15 3.70
C PHE A 19 -13.42 30.68 2.30
N GLN A 20 -12.46 31.38 1.70
CA GLN A 20 -12.49 31.64 0.27
C GLN A 20 -12.05 30.36 -0.43
N VAL A 21 -13.00 29.68 -1.07
CA VAL A 21 -12.68 28.65 -2.08
C VAL A 21 -12.13 29.43 -3.28
N LEU A 22 -10.82 29.38 -3.46
CA LEU A 22 -10.16 29.98 -4.61
C LEU A 22 -10.37 29.07 -5.82
N GLU A 23 -11.19 29.48 -6.74
CA GLU A 23 -11.23 28.87 -8.06
C GLU A 23 -9.87 29.11 -8.74
N ASN A 24 -9.27 28.07 -9.31
CA ASN A 24 -7.97 28.11 -10.02
C ASN A 24 -6.73 28.34 -9.14
N GLU A 25 -6.58 27.63 -8.05
CA GLU A 25 -5.34 27.65 -7.26
C GLU A 25 -4.13 27.18 -8.09
N CYS A 26 -3.02 27.93 -8.01
CA CYS A 26 -1.78 27.54 -8.65
C CYS A 26 -1.25 26.20 -8.09
N ILE A 27 -0.66 25.36 -8.93
CA ILE A 27 -0.08 24.07 -8.52
C ILE A 27 0.95 24.21 -7.37
N TRP A 28 1.72 25.30 -7.34
CA TRP A 28 2.68 25.60 -6.27
C TRP A 28 2.00 25.99 -4.96
N MET A 29 0.79 26.56 -5.01
CA MET A 29 -0.02 26.81 -3.84
C MET A 29 -0.64 25.49 -3.32
N LYS A 30 -1.17 24.65 -4.20
CA LYS A 30 -1.66 23.32 -3.83
C LYS A 30 -0.57 22.44 -3.22
N ALA A 31 0.67 22.60 -3.68
CA ALA A 31 1.84 21.91 -3.11
C ALA A 31 2.36 22.54 -1.81
N GLY A 32 1.73 23.60 -1.29
CA GLY A 32 2.14 24.27 -0.04
C GLY A 32 3.44 25.07 -0.14
N VAL A 33 3.93 25.34 -1.35
CA VAL A 33 5.19 26.07 -1.58
C VAL A 33 4.99 27.57 -1.56
N VAL A 34 3.80 28.06 -1.93
CA VAL A 34 3.41 29.47 -1.86
C VAL A 34 2.06 29.61 -1.15
N ASN A 35 1.90 30.66 -0.36
CA ASN A 35 0.73 30.82 0.51
C ASN A 35 -0.52 31.30 -0.22
N PHE A 36 -0.38 32.02 -1.32
CA PHE A 36 -1.50 32.56 -2.08
C PHE A 36 -1.13 32.87 -3.51
N ARG A 37 -1.67 32.10 -4.46
CA ARG A 37 -1.61 32.42 -5.88
C ARG A 37 -2.73 31.70 -6.67
N SER A 38 -3.49 32.45 -7.46
CA SER A 38 -4.37 31.89 -8.49
C SER A 38 -3.60 31.61 -9.78
N CYS A 39 -4.02 30.59 -10.52
CA CYS A 39 -3.45 30.29 -11.83
C CYS A 39 -4.09 31.19 -12.89
N ASP A 40 -3.29 31.99 -13.55
CA ASP A 40 -3.64 32.89 -14.64
C ASP A 40 -3.24 32.35 -16.03
N ASN A 41 -2.72 31.12 -16.09
CA ASN A 41 -2.19 30.52 -17.32
C ASN A 41 -2.84 29.14 -17.63
N ALA A 42 -4.12 28.98 -17.32
CA ALA A 42 -4.90 27.77 -17.59
C ALA A 42 -4.18 26.45 -17.27
N TYR A 43 -3.37 26.45 -16.22
CA TYR A 43 -2.50 25.35 -15.78
C TYR A 43 -1.42 24.90 -16.80
N ASP A 44 -1.13 25.69 -17.81
CA ASP A 44 0.03 25.47 -18.68
C ASP A 44 1.32 25.86 -17.94
N CYS A 45 1.72 25.01 -16.99
CA CYS A 45 2.92 25.24 -16.17
C CYS A 45 4.21 25.22 -17.00
N HIS A 46 4.24 24.49 -18.12
CA HIS A 46 5.42 24.40 -18.99
C HIS A 46 5.80 25.77 -19.56
N ASN A 47 4.82 26.58 -19.98
CA ASN A 47 5.03 27.90 -20.51
C ASN A 47 4.85 29.03 -19.47
N CYS A 48 4.62 28.69 -18.20
CA CYS A 48 4.37 29.64 -17.13
C CYS A 48 5.66 30.35 -16.68
N PRO A 49 5.74 31.70 -16.75
CA PRO A 49 6.87 32.45 -16.26
C PRO A 49 7.11 32.27 -14.74
N PHE A 50 6.02 32.12 -13.98
CA PHE A 50 6.07 31.90 -12.55
C PHE A 50 6.66 30.50 -12.21
N ASP A 51 6.18 29.45 -12.87
CA ASP A 51 6.71 28.10 -12.69
C ASP A 51 8.22 28.04 -13.01
N ARG A 52 8.63 28.66 -14.12
CA ARG A 52 10.06 28.79 -14.46
C ARG A 52 10.87 29.54 -13.40
N GLY A 53 10.32 30.61 -12.85
CA GLY A 53 10.92 31.36 -11.75
C GLY A 53 11.07 30.55 -10.48
N MET A 54 10.00 29.81 -10.08
CA MET A 54 9.98 28.96 -8.90
C MET A 54 10.98 27.80 -9.01
N ARG A 55 11.00 27.11 -10.14
CA ARG A 55 11.99 26.03 -10.40
C ARG A 55 13.42 26.54 -10.29
N LYS A 56 13.69 27.75 -10.83
CA LYS A 56 15.01 28.38 -10.76
C LYS A 56 15.37 28.82 -9.33
N ALA A 57 14.40 29.37 -8.58
CA ALA A 57 14.62 29.84 -7.21
C ALA A 57 14.85 28.70 -6.22
N MET A 58 14.18 27.58 -6.43
CA MET A 58 14.32 26.39 -5.57
C MET A 58 15.60 25.62 -5.87
N LYS A 59 16.46 26.09 -6.81
CA LYS A 59 17.64 25.35 -7.26
C LYS A 59 17.28 23.85 -7.38
N PHE A 60 16.19 23.56 -8.10
CA PHE A 60 16.07 22.25 -8.66
C PHE A 60 17.24 22.12 -9.62
N GLU A 61 18.40 21.80 -9.09
CA GLU A 61 19.34 21.01 -9.83
C GLU A 61 18.49 19.87 -10.33
N SER A 62 18.25 19.86 -11.63
CA SER A 62 17.71 18.67 -12.30
C SER A 62 18.52 17.56 -11.68
N PRO A 63 17.89 16.56 -11.02
CA PRO A 63 18.66 15.42 -10.54
C PRO A 63 19.54 15.11 -11.75
N VAL A 64 20.86 15.19 -11.59
CA VAL A 64 21.81 14.75 -12.60
C VAL A 64 21.09 13.57 -13.20
N GLU A 65 20.86 13.57 -14.53
CA GLU A 65 20.22 12.46 -15.21
C GLU A 65 21.09 11.23 -14.92
N THR A 66 21.02 10.74 -13.70
CA THR A 66 21.27 9.36 -13.41
C THR A 66 20.23 8.71 -14.29
N LYS A 67 20.64 8.20 -15.45
CA LYS A 67 19.84 7.37 -16.34
C LYS A 67 19.11 6.46 -15.40
N LYS A 68 17.83 6.80 -15.08
CA LYS A 68 16.98 5.93 -14.28
C LYS A 68 16.97 4.65 -15.09
N GLU A 69 17.66 3.63 -14.61
CA GLU A 69 17.68 2.36 -15.33
C GLU A 69 16.23 1.94 -15.49
N GLU A 70 15.83 1.79 -16.75
CA GLU A 70 14.47 1.34 -17.03
C GLU A 70 14.19 0.09 -16.22
N PRO A 71 13.03 0.01 -15.54
CA PRO A 71 12.64 -1.17 -14.77
C PRO A 71 12.82 -2.43 -15.60
N GLY A 72 13.29 -3.51 -15.00
CA GLY A 72 13.61 -4.75 -15.72
C GLY A 72 12.44 -5.32 -16.52
N TRP A 73 11.20 -5.13 -16.05
CA TRP A 73 9.98 -5.52 -16.76
C TRP A 73 9.75 -4.68 -18.03
N VAL A 74 10.08 -3.38 -18.04
CA VAL A 74 9.99 -2.51 -19.23
C VAL A 74 10.98 -2.98 -20.28
N LYS A 75 12.24 -3.22 -19.90
CA LYS A 75 13.27 -3.76 -20.79
C LYS A 75 12.82 -5.10 -21.39
N TYR A 76 12.21 -5.97 -20.57
CA TYR A 76 11.68 -7.26 -21.03
C TYR A 76 10.53 -7.12 -22.04
N LEU A 77 9.54 -6.28 -21.75
CA LEU A 77 8.40 -6.07 -22.64
C LEU A 77 8.79 -5.39 -23.94
N LYS A 78 9.71 -4.40 -23.89
CA LYS A 78 10.27 -3.77 -25.10
C LYS A 78 11.02 -4.76 -25.98
N LYS A 79 11.75 -5.71 -25.36
CA LYS A 79 12.46 -6.78 -26.10
C LYS A 79 11.51 -7.80 -26.72
N ARG A 80 10.39 -8.11 -26.06
CA ARG A 80 9.46 -9.16 -26.48
C ARG A 80 8.45 -8.68 -27.51
N TYR A 81 7.99 -7.45 -27.42
CA TYR A 81 6.93 -6.88 -28.25
C TYR A 81 7.41 -5.65 -29.01
N HIS A 82 7.28 -5.65 -30.33
CA HIS A 82 7.74 -4.57 -31.19
C HIS A 82 6.59 -3.97 -32.01
N GLY A 83 6.69 -2.67 -32.32
CA GLY A 83 5.77 -1.96 -33.23
C GLY A 83 4.31 -1.94 -32.75
N ALA A 84 3.37 -2.15 -33.66
CA ALA A 84 1.93 -2.07 -33.42
C ALA A 84 1.36 -3.25 -32.59
N SER A 85 2.16 -4.28 -32.32
CA SER A 85 1.74 -5.46 -31.56
C SER A 85 2.10 -5.41 -30.06
N ARG A 86 2.38 -4.24 -29.51
CA ARG A 86 2.69 -4.09 -28.09
C ARG A 86 1.41 -4.15 -27.26
N PRO A 87 1.11 -5.22 -26.53
CA PRO A 87 -0.05 -5.23 -25.64
C PRO A 87 0.19 -4.27 -24.48
N CYS A 88 -0.86 -3.60 -24.04
CA CYS A 88 -0.81 -2.78 -22.83
C CYS A 88 -0.48 -3.67 -21.62
N ARG A 89 0.33 -3.14 -20.68
CA ARG A 89 0.66 -3.83 -19.44
C ARG A 89 -0.59 -4.25 -18.67
N HIS A 90 -1.59 -3.38 -18.58
CA HIS A 90 -2.86 -3.66 -17.89
C HIS A 90 -3.63 -4.83 -18.50
N ALA A 91 -3.57 -5.01 -19.82
CA ALA A 91 -4.14 -6.18 -20.49
C ALA A 91 -3.31 -7.45 -20.23
N LEU A 92 -1.97 -7.34 -20.14
CA LEU A 92 -1.10 -8.47 -19.85
C LEU A 92 -1.22 -8.97 -18.39
N THR A 93 -1.59 -8.08 -17.46
CA THR A 93 -1.75 -8.39 -16.04
C THR A 93 -3.19 -8.75 -15.66
N GLY A 94 -4.14 -8.75 -16.64
CA GLY A 94 -5.54 -9.01 -16.36
C GLY A 94 -6.28 -7.89 -15.64
N HIS A 95 -5.67 -6.71 -15.52
CA HIS A 95 -6.36 -5.56 -14.92
C HIS A 95 -7.52 -5.05 -15.80
N ILE A 96 -7.42 -5.23 -17.08
CA ILE A 96 -8.49 -4.98 -18.05
C ILE A 96 -8.71 -6.23 -18.88
N ASP A 97 -9.98 -6.59 -19.07
CA ASP A 97 -10.37 -7.77 -19.87
C ASP A 97 -10.27 -7.52 -21.38
N ALA A 98 -10.21 -6.26 -21.80
CA ALA A 98 -10.15 -5.89 -23.20
C ALA A 98 -8.70 -5.83 -23.72
N PRO A 99 -8.42 -6.35 -24.93
CA PRO A 99 -7.12 -6.20 -25.54
C PRO A 99 -6.84 -4.72 -25.82
N LYS A 100 -5.73 -4.20 -25.31
CA LYS A 100 -5.29 -2.82 -25.53
C LYS A 100 -3.85 -2.79 -26.00
N ILE A 101 -3.56 -1.97 -26.99
CA ILE A 101 -2.21 -1.74 -27.51
C ILE A 101 -1.55 -0.60 -26.75
N CYS A 102 -0.30 -0.77 -26.34
CA CYS A 102 0.49 0.26 -25.69
C CYS A 102 1.03 1.25 -26.72
N THR A 103 0.56 2.51 -26.64
CA THR A 103 1.00 3.61 -27.50
C THR A 103 2.17 4.41 -26.90
N MET A 104 2.45 4.23 -25.61
CA MET A 104 3.43 5.00 -24.83
C MET A 104 4.75 4.27 -24.61
N ASN A 105 5.07 3.24 -25.40
CA ASN A 105 6.33 2.49 -25.29
C ASN A 105 6.63 1.98 -23.85
N TYR A 106 5.59 1.64 -23.10
CA TYR A 106 5.63 1.23 -21.69
C TYR A 106 6.11 2.34 -20.72
N GLU A 107 6.07 3.60 -21.14
CA GLU A 107 6.29 4.75 -20.26
C GLU A 107 4.99 5.09 -19.52
N CYS A 108 4.58 4.20 -18.60
CA CYS A 108 3.29 4.27 -17.93
C CYS A 108 3.09 5.56 -17.14
N TYR A 109 4.15 6.12 -16.55
CA TYR A 109 4.11 7.38 -15.80
C TYR A 109 3.69 8.61 -16.63
N HIS A 110 3.75 8.54 -17.97
CA HIS A 110 3.22 9.55 -18.89
C HIS A 110 1.90 9.13 -19.55
N CYS A 111 1.40 7.95 -19.26
CA CYS A 111 0.20 7.41 -19.89
C CYS A 111 -1.05 7.88 -19.14
N LEU A 112 -1.89 8.67 -19.80
CA LEU A 112 -3.17 9.12 -19.23
C LEU A 112 -4.08 7.94 -18.84
N TYR A 113 -4.00 6.84 -19.56
CA TYR A 113 -4.78 5.64 -19.25
C TYR A 113 -4.29 4.95 -17.96
N ASP A 114 -2.98 4.91 -17.74
CA ASP A 114 -2.36 4.40 -16.50
C ASP A 114 -2.76 5.27 -15.31
N GLN A 115 -2.69 6.60 -15.48
CA GLN A 115 -3.10 7.57 -14.44
C GLN A 115 -4.58 7.45 -14.09
N MET A 116 -5.46 7.29 -15.10
CA MET A 116 -6.88 7.09 -14.87
C MET A 116 -7.16 5.81 -14.07
N LEU A 117 -6.46 4.72 -14.36
CA LEU A 117 -6.61 3.47 -13.61
C LEU A 117 -6.05 3.59 -12.18
N ASP A 118 -4.92 4.28 -12.01
CA ASP A 118 -4.38 4.60 -10.68
C ASP A 118 -5.38 5.44 -9.85
N GLU A 119 -6.06 6.43 -10.47
CA GLU A 119 -7.11 7.23 -9.82
C GLU A 119 -8.33 6.38 -9.43
N ILE A 120 -8.77 5.47 -10.30
CA ILE A 120 -9.88 4.53 -10.00
C ILE A 120 -9.52 3.62 -8.83
N ASP A 121 -8.29 3.11 -8.80
CA ASP A 121 -7.80 2.28 -7.70
C ASP A 121 -7.72 3.07 -6.38
N LEU A 122 -7.28 4.33 -6.42
CA LEU A 122 -7.23 5.22 -5.25
C LEU A 122 -8.64 5.54 -4.69
N ILE A 123 -9.64 5.72 -5.55
CA ILE A 123 -11.02 6.00 -5.14
C ILE A 123 -11.69 4.72 -4.58
N GLY A 124 -11.05 3.55 -4.75
CA GLY A 124 -11.59 2.27 -4.28
C GLY A 124 -12.77 1.76 -5.10
N LEU A 125 -13.00 2.33 -6.31
CA LEU A 125 -13.97 1.85 -7.29
C LEU A 125 -13.40 0.68 -8.11
N GLY A 126 -12.07 0.46 -8.08
CA GLY A 126 -11.39 -0.68 -8.65
C GLY A 126 -11.57 -1.93 -7.78
N ASN A 127 -12.10 -2.95 -8.36
CA ASN A 127 -12.31 -4.33 -7.88
C ASN A 127 -12.12 -4.55 -6.37
N THR A 128 -13.23 -4.64 -5.65
CA THR A 128 -13.22 -5.37 -4.37
C THR A 128 -12.67 -6.76 -4.68
N PRO A 129 -11.56 -7.19 -4.07
CA PRO A 129 -11.02 -8.50 -4.37
C PRO A 129 -12.11 -9.55 -4.10
N SER A 130 -12.28 -10.49 -5.02
CA SER A 130 -13.04 -11.68 -4.74
C SER A 130 -12.29 -12.51 -3.71
N TYR A 131 -13.03 -13.20 -2.86
CA TYR A 131 -12.47 -13.99 -1.78
C TYR A 131 -12.91 -15.42 -1.90
N GLN A 132 -11.99 -16.34 -1.70
CA GLN A 132 -12.29 -17.74 -1.44
C GLN A 132 -12.12 -18.02 0.04
N LEU A 133 -13.02 -18.82 0.61
CA LEU A 133 -12.93 -19.26 1.99
C LEU A 133 -12.25 -20.63 2.02
N VAL A 134 -11.04 -20.67 2.56
CA VAL A 134 -10.24 -21.90 2.67
C VAL A 134 -9.99 -22.19 4.14
N SER A 135 -10.51 -23.32 4.61
CA SER A 135 -10.42 -23.74 6.04
C SER A 135 -10.84 -22.64 7.04
N GLY A 136 -11.84 -21.81 6.68
CA GLY A 136 -12.34 -20.70 7.50
C GLY A 136 -11.56 -19.39 7.38
N PHE A 137 -10.53 -19.31 6.53
CA PHE A 137 -9.75 -18.11 6.26
C PHE A 137 -10.07 -17.55 4.89
N ARG A 138 -10.21 -16.22 4.80
CA ARG A 138 -10.43 -15.51 3.53
C ARG A 138 -9.13 -15.39 2.77
N MET A 139 -9.12 -15.88 1.54
CA MET A 139 -8.01 -15.74 0.61
C MET A 139 -8.45 -14.86 -0.56
N ALA A 140 -7.74 -13.76 -0.83
CA ALA A 140 -8.09 -12.84 -1.90
C ALA A 140 -7.50 -13.32 -3.23
N ASP A 141 -8.31 -13.34 -4.28
CA ASP A 141 -7.88 -13.74 -5.63
C ASP A 141 -6.92 -12.71 -6.22
N GLY A 142 -5.89 -13.19 -6.92
CA GLY A 142 -4.86 -12.33 -7.53
C GLY A 142 -3.81 -11.78 -6.57
N TYR A 143 -3.76 -12.28 -5.34
CA TYR A 143 -2.74 -11.96 -4.35
C TYR A 143 -1.70 -13.08 -4.26
N TYR A 144 -0.46 -12.70 -3.98
CA TYR A 144 0.63 -13.61 -3.66
C TYR A 144 0.80 -13.69 -2.15
N TYR A 145 1.05 -14.88 -1.62
CA TYR A 145 1.16 -15.11 -0.18
C TYR A 145 2.55 -15.59 0.19
N HIS A 146 3.06 -15.07 1.30
CA HIS A 146 4.36 -15.43 1.85
C HIS A 146 4.19 -16.37 3.04
N MET A 147 5.12 -17.30 3.22
CA MET A 147 5.08 -18.28 4.31
C MET A 147 5.03 -17.69 5.73
N GLY A 148 5.29 -16.39 5.89
CA GLY A 148 5.19 -15.63 7.15
C GLY A 148 3.89 -14.81 7.24
N HIS A 149 2.83 -15.22 6.55
CA HIS A 149 1.48 -14.62 6.63
C HIS A 149 1.42 -13.13 6.27
N SER A 150 2.20 -12.73 5.30
CA SER A 150 2.07 -11.46 4.61
C SER A 150 1.68 -11.70 3.14
N TRP A 151 0.89 -10.81 2.58
CA TRP A 151 0.56 -10.86 1.16
C TRP A 151 1.27 -9.77 0.38
N ALA A 152 1.46 -10.03 -0.91
CA ALA A 152 1.98 -9.10 -1.89
C ALA A 152 1.03 -9.01 -3.09
N ARG A 153 0.55 -7.83 -3.43
CA ARG A 153 -0.24 -7.55 -4.63
C ARG A 153 0.58 -6.72 -5.59
N PHE A 154 0.81 -7.25 -6.78
CA PHE A 154 1.51 -6.53 -7.83
C PHE A 154 0.55 -5.57 -8.53
N GLU A 155 0.81 -4.29 -8.38
CA GLU A 155 0.00 -3.22 -8.93
C GLU A 155 0.57 -2.64 -10.21
N HIS A 156 -0.20 -1.74 -10.82
CA HIS A 156 0.23 -1.01 -12.02
C HIS A 156 1.50 -0.21 -11.72
N GLY A 157 2.37 -0.06 -12.72
CA GLY A 157 3.66 0.57 -12.50
C GLY A 157 4.73 -0.39 -11.95
N GLY A 158 4.38 -1.69 -11.73
CA GLY A 158 5.29 -2.69 -11.17
C GLY A 158 5.53 -2.53 -9.68
N ARG A 159 4.72 -1.72 -9.00
CA ARG A 159 4.73 -1.56 -7.54
C ARG A 159 4.14 -2.79 -6.89
N VAL A 160 4.49 -3.00 -5.64
CA VAL A 160 3.96 -4.11 -4.84
C VAL A 160 3.37 -3.55 -3.56
N ARG A 161 2.07 -3.76 -3.37
CA ARG A 161 1.40 -3.47 -2.11
C ARG A 161 1.54 -4.66 -1.19
N VAL A 162 1.75 -4.41 0.09
CA VAL A 162 1.98 -5.44 1.12
C VAL A 162 1.01 -5.25 2.28
N GLY A 163 0.55 -6.36 2.84
CA GLY A 163 -0.29 -6.37 4.04
C GLY A 163 -0.26 -7.72 4.76
N PHE A 164 -1.08 -7.86 5.78
CA PHE A 164 -1.32 -9.12 6.50
C PHE A 164 -2.42 -9.93 5.84
N ASP A 165 -2.30 -11.24 5.85
CA ASP A 165 -3.41 -12.11 5.43
C ASP A 165 -4.46 -12.30 6.55
N ASP A 166 -5.60 -12.88 6.19
CA ASP A 166 -6.70 -13.13 7.13
C ASP A 166 -6.32 -14.16 8.21
N PHE A 167 -5.37 -15.05 7.91
CA PHE A 167 -4.87 -16.03 8.86
C PHE A 167 -4.15 -15.33 10.02
N LEU A 168 -3.19 -14.44 9.72
CA LEU A 168 -2.44 -13.69 10.73
C LEU A 168 -3.38 -12.88 11.62
N VAL A 169 -4.29 -12.11 11.02
CA VAL A 169 -5.16 -11.22 11.80
C VAL A 169 -6.16 -12.00 12.67
N LYS A 170 -6.62 -13.17 12.25
CA LYS A 170 -7.45 -14.06 13.08
C LYS A 170 -6.64 -14.76 14.15
N LEU A 171 -5.38 -15.14 13.85
CA LEU A 171 -4.51 -15.85 14.80
C LEU A 171 -4.11 -14.96 15.98
N PHE A 172 -3.63 -13.75 15.70
CA PHE A 172 -3.10 -12.83 16.72
C PHE A 172 -4.15 -11.86 17.28
N GLY A 173 -5.31 -11.73 16.63
CA GLY A 173 -6.38 -10.86 17.04
C GLY A 173 -6.08 -9.37 16.79
N GLU A 174 -6.65 -8.49 17.62
CA GLU A 174 -6.55 -7.06 17.42
C GLU A 174 -5.12 -6.54 17.51
N ILE A 175 -4.61 -6.01 16.40
CA ILE A 175 -3.30 -5.36 16.34
C ILE A 175 -3.44 -3.94 16.90
N LYS A 176 -2.64 -3.61 17.93
CA LYS A 176 -2.63 -2.31 18.64
C LYS A 176 -1.50 -1.41 18.20
N GLU A 177 -0.38 -1.99 17.80
CA GLU A 177 0.84 -1.26 17.41
C GLU A 177 1.36 -1.78 16.08
N LEU A 178 1.86 -0.87 15.24
CA LEU A 178 2.53 -1.16 13.98
C LEU A 178 3.82 -0.34 13.87
N SER A 179 4.96 -1.02 13.79
CA SER A 179 6.25 -0.43 13.49
C SER A 179 6.59 -0.69 12.03
N LEU A 180 6.11 0.18 11.13
CA LEU A 180 6.29 0.04 9.68
C LEU A 180 7.63 0.61 9.22
N PRO A 181 8.21 0.08 8.13
CA PRO A 181 9.48 0.56 7.60
C PRO A 181 9.33 2.00 7.08
N PRO A 182 10.32 2.89 7.31
CA PRO A 182 10.26 4.25 6.81
C PRO A 182 10.35 4.32 5.27
N LEU A 183 9.91 5.44 4.71
CA LEU A 183 10.06 5.72 3.28
C LEU A 183 11.53 5.62 2.87
N GLY A 184 11.80 5.00 1.73
CA GLY A 184 13.14 4.77 1.21
C GLY A 184 13.91 3.60 1.86
N ALA A 185 13.34 2.91 2.84
CA ALA A 185 13.95 1.71 3.41
C ALA A 185 14.04 0.59 2.37
N ASN A 186 15.16 -0.12 2.35
CA ASN A 186 15.35 -1.30 1.53
C ASN A 186 15.01 -2.55 2.34
N LEU A 187 14.00 -3.28 1.89
CA LEU A 187 13.61 -4.56 2.46
C LEU A 187 14.16 -5.71 1.63
N LYS A 188 14.42 -6.84 2.28
CA LYS A 188 14.84 -8.08 1.60
C LYS A 188 13.83 -9.17 1.87
N GLN A 189 13.46 -9.90 0.83
CA GLN A 189 12.57 -11.06 0.94
C GLN A 189 13.09 -12.05 1.96
N ASP A 190 12.21 -12.62 2.78
CA ASP A 190 12.49 -13.57 3.87
C ASP A 190 13.32 -12.98 5.04
N GLN A 191 13.48 -11.66 5.10
CA GLN A 191 14.07 -10.98 6.25
C GLN A 191 13.02 -10.14 6.98
N VAL A 192 13.23 -9.89 8.25
CA VAL A 192 12.36 -9.03 9.06
C VAL A 192 12.23 -7.66 8.38
N GLY A 193 10.99 -7.26 8.08
CA GLY A 193 10.67 -6.00 7.42
C GLY A 193 9.96 -5.00 8.31
N TRP A 194 9.11 -5.50 9.23
CA TRP A 194 8.35 -4.68 10.17
C TRP A 194 7.92 -5.50 11.37
N GLU A 195 7.26 -4.84 12.32
CA GLU A 195 6.78 -5.45 13.54
C GLU A 195 5.34 -5.02 13.82
N PHE A 196 4.60 -5.86 14.52
CA PHE A 196 3.33 -5.50 15.12
C PHE A 196 3.30 -5.88 16.59
N GLY A 197 2.40 -5.23 17.34
CA GLY A 197 2.24 -5.47 18.77
C GLY A 197 0.78 -5.57 19.17
N ARG A 198 0.58 -6.36 20.24
CA ARG A 198 -0.66 -6.46 20.98
C ARG A 198 -0.32 -6.49 22.47
N GLU A 199 -0.80 -5.49 23.21
CA GLU A 199 -0.47 -5.34 24.64
C GLU A 199 1.05 -5.34 24.85
N ASP A 200 1.58 -6.23 25.70
CA ASP A 200 3.00 -6.34 25.98
C ASP A 200 3.76 -7.29 25.02
N HIS A 201 3.06 -7.82 24.00
CA HIS A 201 3.62 -8.77 23.05
C HIS A 201 3.95 -8.11 21.72
N LYS A 202 5.12 -8.44 21.16
CA LYS A 202 5.58 -8.00 19.84
C LYS A 202 5.93 -9.18 18.96
N ALA A 203 5.74 -9.00 17.65
CA ALA A 203 6.11 -10.00 16.65
C ALA A 203 6.73 -9.32 15.44
N ALA A 204 7.82 -9.87 14.95
CA ALA A 204 8.45 -9.48 13.70
C ALA A 204 7.83 -10.22 12.52
N VAL A 205 7.75 -9.58 11.38
CA VAL A 205 7.15 -10.12 10.15
C VAL A 205 8.16 -10.06 9.02
N LEU A 206 8.23 -11.15 8.25
CA LEU A 206 9.12 -11.26 7.11
C LEU A 206 8.58 -10.52 5.89
N SER A 207 9.46 -9.81 5.19
CA SER A 207 9.09 -9.15 3.95
C SER A 207 8.83 -10.17 2.83
N PRO A 208 7.69 -10.08 2.13
CA PRO A 208 7.39 -10.97 1.01
C PRO A 208 8.21 -10.65 -0.25
N VAL A 209 8.80 -9.45 -0.34
CA VAL A 209 9.44 -8.94 -1.55
C VAL A 209 10.70 -8.15 -1.20
N THR A 210 11.74 -8.27 -2.04
CA THR A 210 12.91 -7.38 -1.98
C THR A 210 12.61 -6.11 -2.76
N GLY A 211 12.82 -4.94 -2.14
CA GLY A 211 12.60 -3.64 -2.81
C GLY A 211 12.67 -2.45 -1.86
N THR A 212 12.45 -1.28 -2.41
CA THR A 212 12.48 0.00 -1.70
C THR A 212 11.07 0.46 -1.35
N VAL A 213 10.84 0.90 -0.11
CA VAL A 213 9.55 1.41 0.37
C VAL A 213 9.24 2.76 -0.28
N LEU A 214 8.15 2.83 -1.05
CA LEU A 214 7.68 4.04 -1.73
C LEU A 214 6.59 4.79 -0.98
N ALA A 215 5.74 4.07 -0.25
CA ALA A 215 4.63 4.65 0.49
C ALA A 215 4.30 3.80 1.71
N VAL A 216 3.76 4.44 2.75
CA VAL A 216 3.28 3.79 3.98
C VAL A 216 1.83 4.21 4.20
N ASN A 217 0.97 3.27 4.58
CA ASN A 217 -0.42 3.55 4.88
C ASN A 217 -0.55 4.29 6.22
N GLN A 218 -0.74 5.60 6.14
CA GLN A 218 -0.89 6.45 7.32
C GLN A 218 -2.15 6.14 8.14
N LYS A 219 -3.19 5.57 7.50
CA LYS A 219 -4.43 5.18 8.19
C LYS A 219 -4.18 3.99 9.09
N THR A 220 -3.56 2.91 8.56
CA THR A 220 -3.24 1.71 9.34
C THR A 220 -2.19 1.99 10.41
N GLN A 221 -1.23 2.88 10.13
CA GLN A 221 -0.23 3.26 11.12
C GLN A 221 -0.85 3.97 12.33
N LYS A 222 -1.88 4.81 12.12
CA LYS A 222 -2.61 5.50 13.19
C LYS A 222 -3.68 4.64 13.85
N HIS A 223 -4.29 3.76 13.09
CA HIS A 223 -5.39 2.89 13.50
C HIS A 223 -5.13 1.45 13.06
N PRO A 224 -4.23 0.72 13.76
CA PRO A 224 -3.81 -0.64 13.35
C PRO A 224 -4.96 -1.63 13.22
N GLY A 225 -6.03 -1.48 14.01
CA GLY A 225 -7.22 -2.33 13.94
C GLY A 225 -7.93 -2.38 12.57
N ILE A 226 -7.62 -1.45 11.66
CA ILE A 226 -8.10 -1.50 10.27
C ILE A 226 -7.62 -2.80 9.59
N THR A 227 -6.43 -3.28 9.91
CA THR A 227 -5.88 -4.53 9.36
C THR A 227 -6.73 -5.75 9.72
N ASN A 228 -7.40 -5.73 10.87
CA ASN A 228 -8.29 -6.81 11.30
C ASN A 228 -9.65 -6.74 10.62
N GLN A 229 -10.15 -5.53 10.35
CA GLN A 229 -11.46 -5.32 9.73
C GLN A 229 -11.44 -5.65 8.24
N ASP A 230 -10.42 -5.18 7.56
CA ASP A 230 -10.27 -5.35 6.11
C ASP A 230 -8.78 -5.53 5.74
N PRO A 231 -8.22 -6.73 5.90
CA PRO A 231 -6.79 -6.98 5.70
C PRO A 231 -6.34 -6.79 4.25
N TYR A 232 -7.23 -6.94 3.26
CA TYR A 232 -6.84 -6.98 1.84
C TYR A 232 -7.04 -5.67 1.09
N LYS A 233 -7.92 -4.77 1.56
CA LYS A 233 -8.21 -3.49 0.90
C LYS A 233 -7.67 -2.34 1.73
N GLU A 234 -8.41 -1.89 2.78
CA GLU A 234 -8.00 -0.73 3.59
C GLU A 234 -6.81 -1.04 4.51
N GLY A 235 -6.63 -2.29 4.88
CA GLY A 235 -5.59 -2.77 5.81
C GLY A 235 -4.22 -2.99 5.20
N TRP A 236 -3.96 -2.53 3.97
CA TRP A 236 -2.60 -2.57 3.43
C TRP A 236 -1.63 -1.76 4.30
N LEU A 237 -0.35 -2.12 4.30
CA LEU A 237 0.67 -1.55 5.18
C LEU A 237 1.59 -0.56 4.47
N PHE A 238 2.21 -0.99 3.38
CA PHE A 238 3.14 -0.17 2.60
C PHE A 238 3.23 -0.66 1.15
N ILE A 239 3.82 0.19 0.30
CA ILE A 239 4.06 -0.08 -1.11
C ILE A 239 5.57 -0.11 -1.36
N LEU A 240 6.02 -1.10 -2.11
CA LEU A 240 7.41 -1.30 -2.52
C LEU A 240 7.60 -1.09 -4.02
N GLU A 241 8.77 -0.59 -4.41
CA GLU A 241 9.32 -0.76 -5.75
C GLU A 241 10.24 -1.99 -5.72
N PRO A 242 9.85 -3.13 -6.35
CA PRO A 242 10.61 -4.36 -6.25
C PRO A 242 11.87 -4.32 -7.14
N ASP A 243 13.01 -4.77 -6.63
CA ASP A 243 14.26 -4.83 -7.39
C ASP A 243 14.23 -5.91 -8.47
N LEU A 244 13.77 -7.12 -8.11
CA LEU A 244 13.77 -8.30 -8.96
C LEU A 244 12.43 -9.08 -8.86
N PRO A 245 11.33 -8.55 -9.45
CA PRO A 245 9.99 -9.12 -9.27
C PRO A 245 9.91 -10.62 -9.58
N LYS A 246 10.50 -11.07 -10.67
CA LYS A 246 10.46 -12.48 -11.08
C LYS A 246 11.13 -13.43 -10.09
N ARG A 247 12.17 -12.97 -9.38
CA ARG A 247 12.85 -13.76 -8.36
C ARG A 247 12.00 -13.87 -7.11
N ASN A 248 11.36 -12.78 -6.73
CA ASN A 248 10.49 -12.72 -5.56
C ASN A 248 9.26 -13.63 -5.73
N LEU A 249 8.62 -13.61 -6.90
CA LEU A 249 7.44 -14.43 -7.21
C LEU A 249 7.67 -15.94 -7.04
N LYS A 250 8.86 -16.44 -7.32
CA LYS A 250 9.18 -17.87 -7.19
C LYS A 250 9.12 -18.42 -5.75
N ARG A 251 9.06 -17.54 -4.76
CA ARG A 251 9.05 -17.88 -3.33
C ARG A 251 7.73 -17.50 -2.66
N LEU A 252 6.73 -17.15 -3.45
CA LEU A 252 5.40 -16.78 -3.00
C LEU A 252 4.40 -17.80 -3.53
N TYR A 253 3.41 -18.12 -2.73
CA TYR A 253 2.27 -18.95 -3.13
C TYR A 253 1.25 -18.12 -3.90
N PHE A 254 0.66 -18.71 -4.94
CA PHE A 254 -0.33 -18.03 -5.77
C PHE A 254 -1.46 -18.99 -6.16
N GLU A 255 -2.70 -18.51 -6.19
CA GLU A 255 -3.89 -19.29 -6.54
C GLU A 255 -3.95 -20.64 -5.79
N ASP A 256 -4.08 -21.76 -6.50
CA ASP A 256 -4.21 -23.10 -5.91
C ASP A 256 -3.08 -23.46 -4.95
N GLU A 257 -1.86 -23.00 -5.18
CA GLU A 257 -0.73 -23.23 -4.27
C GLU A 257 -0.95 -22.52 -2.93
N SER A 258 -1.54 -21.32 -2.97
CA SER A 258 -1.84 -20.56 -1.74
C SER A 258 -2.95 -21.21 -0.93
N PHE A 259 -3.94 -21.81 -1.59
CA PHE A 259 -5.03 -22.53 -0.92
C PHE A 259 -4.52 -23.79 -0.22
N GLN A 260 -3.72 -24.60 -0.91
CA GLN A 260 -3.09 -25.79 -0.32
C GLN A 260 -2.18 -25.43 0.87
N TRP A 261 -1.44 -24.33 0.73
CA TRP A 261 -0.59 -23.84 1.81
C TRP A 261 -1.40 -23.44 3.04
N VAL A 262 -2.48 -22.64 2.89
CA VAL A 262 -3.29 -22.21 4.03
C VAL A 262 -4.07 -23.36 4.67
N GLU A 263 -4.48 -24.36 3.88
CA GLU A 263 -5.04 -25.61 4.41
C GLU A 263 -4.02 -26.33 5.33
N GLN A 264 -2.75 -26.40 4.91
CA GLN A 264 -1.69 -26.99 5.71
C GLN A 264 -1.41 -26.17 6.97
N GLU A 265 -1.39 -24.82 6.90
CA GLU A 265 -1.24 -23.96 8.07
C GLU A 265 -2.43 -24.12 9.04
N SER A 266 -3.65 -24.24 8.53
CA SER A 266 -4.85 -24.56 9.33
C SER A 266 -4.72 -25.90 10.05
N GLN A 267 -4.26 -26.95 9.38
CA GLN A 267 -4.00 -28.24 10.00
C GLN A 267 -2.92 -28.17 11.10
N ASN A 268 -1.86 -27.38 10.85
CA ASN A 268 -0.82 -27.13 11.85
C ASN A 268 -1.38 -26.41 13.08
N LEU A 269 -2.28 -25.45 12.87
CA LEU A 269 -2.95 -24.73 13.94
C LEU A 269 -3.85 -25.67 14.76
N MET A 270 -4.65 -26.51 14.11
CA MET A 270 -5.51 -27.50 14.79
C MET A 270 -4.70 -28.48 15.65
N LYS A 271 -3.56 -28.95 15.14
CA LYS A 271 -2.65 -29.80 15.93
C LYS A 271 -2.08 -29.08 17.17
N LEU A 272 -1.84 -27.77 17.07
CA LEU A 272 -1.38 -26.98 18.22
C LEU A 272 -2.47 -26.77 19.26
N MET A 273 -3.73 -26.65 18.83
CA MET A 273 -4.90 -26.48 19.70
C MET A 273 -5.31 -27.76 20.41
N GLY A 274 -4.98 -28.92 19.82
CA GLY A 274 -5.24 -30.23 20.42
C GLY A 274 -6.50 -30.94 19.88
N PRO A 275 -6.70 -32.22 20.28
CA PRO A 275 -7.71 -33.09 19.65
C PRO A 275 -9.16 -32.65 19.84
N GLU A 276 -9.48 -31.87 20.88
CA GLU A 276 -10.83 -31.37 21.09
C GLU A 276 -11.24 -30.37 19.96
N TYR A 277 -10.30 -29.61 19.43
CA TYR A 277 -10.52 -28.67 18.33
C TYR A 277 -10.53 -29.34 16.96
N GLU A 278 -9.80 -30.42 16.77
CA GLU A 278 -9.87 -31.23 15.54
C GLU A 278 -11.29 -31.79 15.33
N GLN A 279 -11.99 -32.19 16.42
CA GLN A 279 -13.36 -32.62 16.34
C GLN A 279 -14.34 -31.50 16.04
N LEU A 280 -14.11 -30.30 16.57
CA LEU A 280 -14.97 -29.13 16.31
C LEU A 280 -14.84 -28.65 14.86
N ALA A 281 -13.62 -28.62 14.32
CA ALA A 281 -13.37 -28.29 12.92
C ALA A 281 -14.00 -29.30 11.95
N ALA A 282 -14.00 -30.60 12.31
CA ALA A 282 -14.64 -31.66 11.52
C ALA A 282 -16.18 -31.51 11.42
N THR A 283 -16.80 -30.75 12.32
CA THR A 283 -18.25 -30.48 12.32
C THR A 283 -18.63 -29.20 11.57
N GLY A 284 -17.68 -28.52 10.90
CA GLY A 284 -17.92 -27.33 10.08
C GLY A 284 -17.99 -26.04 10.88
N GLY A 285 -17.35 -25.97 12.05
CA GLY A 285 -17.19 -24.75 12.83
C GLY A 285 -16.41 -23.66 12.06
N GLU A 286 -16.88 -22.41 12.11
CA GLU A 286 -16.13 -21.28 11.59
C GLU A 286 -14.93 -20.98 12.51
N VAL A 287 -13.80 -20.59 11.91
CA VAL A 287 -12.64 -20.12 12.67
C VAL A 287 -12.99 -18.82 13.38
N ILE A 288 -12.94 -18.85 14.70
CA ILE A 288 -13.21 -17.69 15.55
C ILE A 288 -12.10 -16.65 15.31
N GLY A 289 -12.47 -15.39 15.17
CA GLY A 289 -11.49 -14.30 15.20
C GLY A 289 -10.81 -14.21 16.56
N ASP A 290 -9.58 -13.71 16.62
CA ASP A 290 -8.80 -13.56 17.85
C ASP A 290 -8.52 -14.87 18.58
N LEU A 291 -7.85 -15.79 17.90
CA LEU A 291 -7.52 -17.10 18.47
C LEU A 291 -6.61 -16.96 19.69
N TYR A 292 -5.58 -16.15 19.63
CA TYR A 292 -4.67 -15.95 20.78
C TYR A 292 -5.40 -15.36 21.99
N GLY A 293 -6.31 -14.40 21.79
CA GLY A 293 -7.07 -13.81 22.89
C GLY A 293 -8.03 -14.79 23.56
N ASN A 294 -8.60 -15.74 22.78
CA ASN A 294 -9.47 -16.80 23.32
C ASN A 294 -8.68 -17.98 23.91
N PHE A 295 -7.46 -18.24 23.41
CA PHE A 295 -6.61 -19.39 23.81
C PHE A 295 -5.17 -18.93 24.08
N PRO A 296 -4.93 -18.12 25.13
CA PRO A 296 -3.58 -17.59 25.44
C PRO A 296 -2.58 -18.71 25.80
N GLU A 297 -3.05 -19.89 26.20
CA GLU A 297 -2.24 -21.07 26.46
C GLU A 297 -1.49 -21.60 25.22
N LEU A 298 -1.91 -21.22 24.00
CA LEU A 298 -1.16 -21.50 22.78
C LEU A 298 0.25 -20.88 22.81
N GLY A 299 0.40 -19.78 23.55
CA GLY A 299 1.66 -19.10 23.77
C GLY A 299 2.08 -18.23 22.58
N TRP A 300 2.19 -16.91 22.78
CA TRP A 300 2.56 -15.94 21.75
C TRP A 300 3.84 -16.32 20.98
N ASP A 301 4.94 -16.59 21.72
CA ASP A 301 6.22 -16.91 21.11
C ASP A 301 6.18 -18.22 20.29
N ARG A 302 5.32 -19.15 20.68
CA ARG A 302 5.11 -20.40 19.94
C ARG A 302 4.38 -20.13 18.62
N LEU A 303 3.35 -19.30 18.63
CA LEU A 303 2.61 -18.91 17.43
C LEU A 303 3.51 -18.11 16.47
N VAL A 304 4.28 -17.15 16.98
CA VAL A 304 5.24 -16.36 16.18
C VAL A 304 6.25 -17.28 15.49
N ARG A 305 6.89 -18.19 16.22
CA ARG A 305 7.86 -19.14 15.62
C ARG A 305 7.23 -20.09 14.61
N THR A 306 6.02 -20.55 14.90
CA THR A 306 5.36 -21.55 14.05
C THR A 306 4.86 -20.94 12.75
N PHE A 307 4.19 -19.79 12.80
CA PHE A 307 3.46 -19.21 11.66
C PHE A 307 4.20 -18.04 11.02
N LEU A 308 4.81 -17.14 11.80
CA LEU A 308 5.56 -16.02 11.21
C LEU A 308 6.99 -16.40 10.81
N ARG A 309 7.48 -17.56 11.25
CA ARG A 309 8.83 -18.05 10.96
C ARG A 309 9.94 -17.10 11.47
N THR A 310 9.64 -16.31 12.50
CA THR A 310 10.55 -15.36 13.13
C THR A 310 10.82 -15.76 14.57
N GLU A 311 11.96 -15.32 15.11
CA GLU A 311 12.26 -15.45 16.53
C GLU A 311 11.68 -14.26 17.30
N LYS A 312 11.71 -14.33 18.64
CA LYS A 312 11.28 -13.25 19.52
C LYS A 312 12.10 -11.98 19.26
N VAL A 313 11.41 -10.85 19.17
CA VAL A 313 12.00 -9.50 19.07
C VAL A 313 12.48 -9.04 20.45
#